data_d03c0a9aaa87c44478a849f095fc8735
#
_entry.id   d03c0a9aaa87c44478a849f095fc8735
#
_cell.length_a   1.000
_cell.length_b   1.000
_cell.length_c   1.000
_cell.angle_alpha   90.00
_cell.angle_beta   90.00
_cell.angle_gamma   90.00
#
_symmetry.space_group_name_H-M   'P 1'
#
loop_
_entity.id
_entity.type
_entity.pdbx_description
1 polymer ?
#
loop_
_entity_poly.entity_id
_entity_poly.type
_entity_poly.pdbx_seq_one_letter_code
_entity_poly.pdbx_strand_id
1 'polypeptide(L)'
;MIFAASPTTQSAHDFNFTSIDGTDLPLADFKGKAVLIVNTASMCGFTSQYVGLQALWDTYRERGLVVLGVPSDDFGGQELDSAAEVKSFCTINYDIDFPMTDIVSVKGASAHPYYTWVAEAYGGLAVPRWNFHKHLVDADGNLVNWFVSTTSPSSSKLHRAIEKILP
;
A
#
# COMPACT_ATOMS: atom_id res chain seq x y z
N MET A 1 -23.13 27.83 -11.29
CA MET A 1 -23.08 26.48 -11.88
C MET A 1 -22.14 25.63 -11.05
N ILE A 2 -22.66 24.71 -10.29
CA ILE A 2 -21.84 23.75 -9.53
C ILE A 2 -21.46 22.66 -10.52
N PHE A 3 -20.18 22.61 -10.91
CA PHE A 3 -19.68 21.45 -11.65
C PHE A 3 -19.61 20.29 -10.66
N ALA A 4 -20.59 19.41 -10.72
CA ALA A 4 -20.46 18.11 -10.08
C ALA A 4 -19.28 17.41 -10.76
N ALA A 5 -18.23 17.09 -10.00
CA ALA A 5 -17.17 16.23 -10.46
C ALA A 5 -17.83 14.95 -10.94
N SER A 6 -17.64 14.59 -12.21
CA SER A 6 -18.08 13.31 -12.73
C SER A 6 -17.47 12.23 -11.82
N PRO A 7 -18.26 11.24 -11.35
CA PRO A 7 -17.67 10.16 -10.57
C PRO A 7 -16.58 9.52 -11.42
N THR A 8 -15.36 9.46 -10.90
CA THR A 8 -14.29 8.75 -11.58
C THR A 8 -14.73 7.31 -11.71
N THR A 9 -14.85 6.79 -12.94
CA THR A 9 -15.20 5.39 -13.19
C THR A 9 -14.05 4.45 -12.86
N GLN A 10 -12.85 4.99 -12.55
CA GLN A 10 -11.68 4.21 -12.19
C GLN A 10 -11.73 3.73 -10.74
N SER A 11 -11.21 2.54 -10.54
CA SER A 11 -10.97 1.96 -9.22
C SER A 11 -9.50 1.55 -9.10
N ALA A 12 -9.09 1.16 -7.90
CA ALA A 12 -7.75 0.62 -7.68
C ALA A 12 -7.45 -0.59 -8.59
N HIS A 13 -8.48 -1.36 -8.95
CA HIS A 13 -8.34 -2.55 -9.80
C HIS A 13 -7.92 -2.25 -11.24
N ASP A 14 -7.96 -0.99 -11.67
CA ASP A 14 -7.52 -0.59 -13.02
C ASP A 14 -6.00 -0.39 -13.12
N PHE A 15 -5.26 -0.53 -12.02
CA PHE A 15 -3.83 -0.28 -11.98
C PHE A 15 -3.03 -1.56 -11.80
N ASN A 16 -1.85 -1.57 -12.45
CA ASN A 16 -0.93 -2.71 -12.42
C ASN A 16 0.40 -2.29 -11.82
N PHE A 17 0.93 -3.14 -10.97
CA PHE A 17 2.32 -3.06 -10.51
C PHE A 17 3.16 -4.16 -11.15
N THR A 18 4.45 -4.07 -11.00
CA THR A 18 5.38 -5.19 -11.18
C THR A 18 5.70 -5.73 -9.80
N SER A 19 5.70 -7.05 -9.62
CA SER A 19 6.05 -7.67 -8.35
C SER A 19 7.55 -7.49 -8.06
N ILE A 20 7.91 -7.66 -6.80
CA ILE A 20 9.32 -7.61 -6.37
C ILE A 20 10.19 -8.68 -7.09
N ASP A 21 9.58 -9.72 -7.62
CA ASP A 21 10.25 -10.77 -8.41
C ASP A 21 10.26 -10.48 -9.93
N GLY A 22 9.72 -9.33 -10.35
CA GLY A 22 9.71 -8.90 -11.75
C GLY A 22 8.53 -9.44 -12.58
N THR A 23 7.54 -10.08 -11.96
CA THR A 23 6.33 -10.57 -12.63
C THR A 23 5.21 -9.53 -12.57
N ASP A 24 4.18 -9.68 -13.41
CA ASP A 24 3.01 -8.81 -13.36
C ASP A 24 2.25 -8.96 -12.04
N LEU A 25 1.82 -7.83 -11.49
CA LEU A 25 1.02 -7.77 -10.26
C LEU A 25 -0.13 -6.78 -10.46
N PRO A 26 -1.16 -7.16 -11.25
CA PRO A 26 -2.34 -6.32 -11.42
C PRO A 26 -3.17 -6.31 -10.14
N LEU A 27 -3.62 -5.13 -9.71
CA LEU A 27 -4.51 -5.02 -8.55
C LEU A 27 -5.86 -5.70 -8.78
N ALA A 28 -6.24 -5.92 -10.04
CA ALA A 28 -7.42 -6.70 -10.41
C ALA A 28 -7.40 -8.15 -9.87
N ASP A 29 -6.22 -8.71 -9.62
CA ASP A 29 -6.09 -10.04 -9.01
C ASP A 29 -6.64 -10.08 -7.58
N PHE A 30 -6.81 -8.92 -6.94
CA PHE A 30 -7.34 -8.79 -5.59
C PHE A 30 -8.83 -8.41 -5.54
N LYS A 31 -9.54 -8.42 -6.67
CA LYS A 31 -11.00 -8.21 -6.68
C LYS A 31 -11.70 -9.15 -5.68
N GLY A 32 -12.62 -8.60 -4.92
CA GLY A 32 -13.33 -9.35 -3.88
C GLY A 32 -12.59 -9.43 -2.55
N LYS A 33 -11.39 -8.86 -2.46
CA LYS A 33 -10.60 -8.76 -1.22
C LYS A 33 -10.33 -7.32 -0.85
N ALA A 34 -10.26 -7.03 0.45
CA ALA A 34 -9.73 -5.76 0.93
C ALA A 34 -8.20 -5.74 0.76
N VAL A 35 -7.64 -4.57 0.46
CA VAL A 35 -6.19 -4.42 0.29
C VAL A 35 -5.69 -3.28 1.16
N LEU A 36 -4.68 -3.55 1.98
CA LEU A 36 -3.91 -2.53 2.68
C LEU A 36 -2.62 -2.28 1.89
N ILE A 37 -2.53 -1.13 1.24
CA ILE A 37 -1.38 -0.75 0.43
C ILE A 37 -0.50 0.18 1.25
N VAL A 38 0.76 -0.21 1.45
CA VAL A 38 1.71 0.50 2.32
C VAL A 38 2.99 0.78 1.54
N ASN A 39 3.36 2.06 1.41
CA ASN A 39 4.67 2.41 0.86
C ASN A 39 5.74 2.20 1.93
N THR A 40 6.76 1.44 1.60
CA THR A 40 7.74 0.91 2.56
C THR A 40 9.15 1.39 2.27
N ALA A 41 10.01 1.32 3.29
CA ALA A 41 11.44 1.58 3.17
C ALA A 41 12.21 0.74 4.20
N SER A 42 13.41 0.31 3.83
CA SER A 42 14.22 -0.60 4.64
C SER A 42 15.10 0.10 5.69
N MET A 43 15.35 1.41 5.52
CA MET A 43 16.29 2.19 6.33
C MET A 43 15.61 3.35 7.06
N CYS A 44 14.35 3.19 7.43
CA CYS A 44 13.50 4.20 8.07
C CYS A 44 13.37 3.96 9.57
N GLY A 45 13.13 5.01 10.35
CA GLY A 45 12.77 4.88 11.77
C GLY A 45 11.48 4.10 12.01
N PHE A 46 10.60 3.99 11.00
CA PHE A 46 9.36 3.21 11.06
C PHE A 46 9.49 1.79 10.50
N THR A 47 10.68 1.36 10.08
CA THR A 47 10.88 0.04 9.43
C THR A 47 10.44 -1.12 10.32
N SER A 48 10.49 -0.97 11.64
CA SER A 48 9.96 -1.97 12.58
C SER A 48 8.45 -2.24 12.40
N GLN A 49 7.71 -1.37 11.71
CA GLN A 49 6.31 -1.62 11.37
C GLN A 49 6.11 -2.84 10.47
N TYR A 50 7.14 -3.33 9.79
CA TYR A 50 7.06 -4.61 9.07
C TYR A 50 6.57 -5.76 9.95
N VAL A 51 6.96 -5.79 11.23
CA VAL A 51 6.49 -6.82 12.18
C VAL A 51 4.96 -6.80 12.29
N GLY A 52 4.39 -5.62 12.46
CA GLY A 52 2.94 -5.46 12.59
C GLY A 52 2.20 -5.69 11.26
N LEU A 53 2.79 -5.32 10.13
CA LEU A 53 2.22 -5.58 8.81
C LEU A 53 2.16 -7.09 8.52
N GLN A 54 3.21 -7.82 8.86
CA GLN A 54 3.22 -9.28 8.75
C GLN A 54 2.18 -9.91 9.67
N ALA A 55 2.00 -9.39 10.89
CA ALA A 55 0.97 -9.86 11.82
C ALA A 55 -0.46 -9.61 11.28
N LEU A 56 -0.71 -8.46 10.63
CA LEU A 56 -1.98 -8.21 9.95
C LEU A 56 -2.24 -9.21 8.82
N TRP A 57 -1.22 -9.48 8.01
CA TRP A 57 -1.29 -10.46 6.95
C TRP A 57 -1.62 -11.85 7.49
N ASP A 58 -0.92 -12.31 8.50
CA ASP A 58 -1.14 -13.62 9.14
C ASP A 58 -2.55 -13.73 9.74
N THR A 59 -3.04 -12.65 10.36
CA THR A 59 -4.34 -12.63 11.02
C THR A 59 -5.51 -12.61 10.05
N TYR A 60 -5.42 -11.82 8.97
CA TYR A 60 -6.57 -11.50 8.13
C TYR A 60 -6.53 -12.09 6.72
N ARG A 61 -5.41 -12.70 6.28
CA ARG A 61 -5.29 -13.20 4.91
C ARG A 61 -6.39 -14.20 4.53
N GLU A 62 -6.77 -15.08 5.44
CA GLU A 62 -7.83 -16.06 5.19
C GLU A 62 -9.24 -15.44 5.30
N ARG A 63 -9.34 -14.27 5.88
CA ARG A 63 -10.58 -13.50 5.97
C ARG A 63 -10.76 -12.49 4.84
N GLY A 64 -9.88 -12.48 3.87
CA GLY A 64 -9.99 -11.66 2.67
C GLY A 64 -9.24 -10.33 2.69
N LEU A 65 -8.20 -10.18 3.51
CA LEU A 65 -7.26 -9.06 3.45
C LEU A 65 -6.00 -9.42 2.68
N VAL A 66 -5.58 -8.55 1.78
CA VAL A 66 -4.23 -8.55 1.22
C VAL A 66 -3.47 -7.38 1.82
N VAL A 67 -2.26 -7.63 2.32
CA VAL A 67 -1.28 -6.59 2.64
C VAL A 67 -0.31 -6.49 1.46
N LEU A 68 -0.20 -5.31 0.85
CA LEU A 68 0.68 -5.07 -0.29
C LEU A 68 1.74 -4.04 0.10
N GLY A 69 3.00 -4.44 0.15
CA GLY A 69 4.13 -3.56 0.36
C GLY A 69 4.59 -2.93 -0.97
N VAL A 70 4.81 -1.63 -0.97
CA VAL A 70 5.27 -0.85 -2.14
C VAL A 70 6.56 -0.13 -1.77
N PRO A 71 7.73 -0.74 -2.00
CA PRO A 71 9.01 -0.10 -1.70
C PRO A 71 9.17 1.19 -2.49
N SER A 72 9.66 2.25 -1.83
CA SER A 72 9.94 3.54 -2.45
C SER A 72 11.07 4.25 -1.73
N ASP A 73 11.95 4.93 -2.46
CA ASP A 73 13.00 5.77 -1.90
C ASP A 73 12.68 7.27 -1.94
N ASP A 74 11.43 7.62 -2.21
CA ASP A 74 10.99 9.02 -2.36
C ASP A 74 11.15 9.85 -1.09
N PHE A 75 11.24 9.21 0.07
CA PHE A 75 11.30 9.89 1.35
C PHE A 75 12.66 9.71 2.01
N GLY A 76 13.56 10.65 1.75
CA GLY A 76 14.89 10.67 2.32
C GLY A 76 15.85 9.62 1.77
N GLY A 77 15.51 8.96 0.65
CA GLY A 77 16.35 7.92 0.06
C GLY A 77 16.57 6.73 1.00
N GLN A 78 15.56 6.37 1.79
CA GLN A 78 15.66 5.35 2.85
C GLN A 78 15.34 3.93 2.40
N GLU A 79 15.16 3.70 1.10
CA GLU A 79 15.04 2.36 0.54
C GLU A 79 16.37 1.89 -0.08
N LEU A 80 16.52 0.58 -0.19
CA LEU A 80 17.67 -0.05 -0.83
C LEU A 80 17.61 0.10 -2.35
N ASP A 81 18.73 -0.12 -3.04
CA ASP A 81 18.88 0.24 -4.45
C ASP A 81 18.23 -0.73 -5.43
N SER A 82 17.95 -1.96 -5.01
CA SER A 82 17.35 -2.97 -5.89
C SER A 82 16.23 -3.77 -5.21
N ALA A 83 15.32 -4.28 -6.03
CA ALA A 83 14.24 -5.15 -5.57
C ALA A 83 14.77 -6.41 -4.87
N ALA A 84 15.84 -6.99 -5.39
CA ALA A 84 16.48 -8.17 -4.79
C ALA A 84 17.01 -7.90 -3.38
N GLU A 85 17.63 -6.74 -3.17
CA GLU A 85 18.12 -6.31 -1.85
C GLU A 85 16.96 -6.06 -0.88
N VAL A 86 15.89 -5.42 -1.33
CA VAL A 86 14.68 -5.19 -0.52
C VAL A 86 14.06 -6.53 -0.11
N LYS A 87 13.90 -7.46 -1.04
CA LYS A 87 13.35 -8.78 -0.76
C LYS A 87 14.18 -9.54 0.27
N SER A 88 15.49 -9.55 0.10
CA SER A 88 16.41 -10.21 1.04
C SER A 88 16.34 -9.56 2.43
N PHE A 89 16.32 -8.25 2.49
CA PHE A 89 16.19 -7.53 3.76
C PHE A 89 14.90 -7.89 4.49
N CYS A 90 13.77 -7.86 3.80
CA CYS A 90 12.47 -8.17 4.38
C CYS A 90 12.36 -9.63 4.83
N THR A 91 12.88 -10.55 4.04
CA THR A 91 12.87 -11.99 4.37
C THR A 91 13.76 -12.30 5.56
N ILE A 92 15.00 -11.82 5.55
CA ILE A 92 16.00 -12.13 6.59
C ILE A 92 15.65 -11.48 7.93
N ASN A 93 15.21 -10.22 7.91
CA ASN A 93 15.02 -9.46 9.15
C ASN A 93 13.61 -9.58 9.72
N TYR A 94 12.57 -9.81 8.88
CA TYR A 94 11.16 -9.74 9.31
C TYR A 94 10.33 -10.93 8.85
N ASP A 95 10.93 -11.88 8.13
CA ASP A 95 10.23 -13.06 7.60
C ASP A 95 8.93 -12.70 6.83
N ILE A 96 9.02 -11.64 6.01
CA ILE A 96 7.89 -11.13 5.23
C ILE A 96 7.51 -12.11 4.13
N ASP A 97 6.21 -12.43 4.06
CA ASP A 97 5.66 -13.24 2.97
C ASP A 97 4.40 -12.64 2.33
N PHE A 98 3.97 -11.46 2.76
CA PHE A 98 2.92 -10.74 2.02
C PHE A 98 3.47 -10.22 0.69
N PRO A 99 2.61 -10.04 -0.34
CA PRO A 99 3.06 -9.55 -1.64
C PRO A 99 3.69 -8.16 -1.55
N MET A 100 4.73 -7.97 -2.34
CA MET A 100 5.44 -6.69 -2.49
C MET A 100 5.62 -6.36 -3.97
N THR A 101 5.66 -5.08 -4.28
CA THR A 101 5.98 -4.59 -5.63
C THR A 101 7.48 -4.34 -5.80
N ASP A 102 7.90 -4.11 -7.03
CA ASP A 102 9.18 -3.48 -7.33
C ASP A 102 9.23 -2.06 -6.75
N ILE A 103 10.42 -1.49 -6.63
CA ILE A 103 10.62 -0.12 -6.15
C ILE A 103 9.98 0.86 -7.14
N VAL A 104 9.11 1.74 -6.65
CA VAL A 104 8.43 2.74 -7.47
C VAL A 104 8.43 4.10 -6.78
N SER A 105 8.21 5.16 -7.56
CA SER A 105 7.87 6.47 -7.02
C SER A 105 6.40 6.51 -6.62
N VAL A 106 6.09 7.15 -5.48
CA VAL A 106 4.73 7.22 -4.93
C VAL A 106 4.19 8.66 -4.83
N LYS A 107 5.00 9.64 -5.23
CA LYS A 107 4.62 11.07 -5.22
C LYS A 107 5.23 11.82 -6.41
N GLY A 108 4.69 13.00 -6.68
CA GLY A 108 5.21 13.91 -7.70
C GLY A 108 4.94 13.44 -9.13
N ALA A 109 5.65 14.04 -10.09
CA ALA A 109 5.42 13.82 -11.52
C ALA A 109 5.78 12.40 -11.99
N SER A 110 6.68 11.71 -11.27
CA SER A 110 7.13 10.35 -11.60
C SER A 110 6.34 9.26 -10.87
N ALA A 111 5.30 9.63 -10.12
CA ALA A 111 4.53 8.67 -9.34
C ALA A 111 3.92 7.58 -10.22
N HIS A 112 3.90 6.37 -9.70
CA HIS A 112 3.16 5.26 -10.29
C HIS A 112 1.69 5.68 -10.52
N PRO A 113 1.05 5.27 -11.62
CA PRO A 113 -0.32 5.69 -11.96
C PRO A 113 -1.35 5.50 -10.86
N TYR A 114 -1.24 4.47 -10.03
CA TYR A 114 -2.09 4.29 -8.86
C TYR A 114 -2.05 5.51 -7.93
N TYR A 115 -0.86 6.00 -7.60
CA TYR A 115 -0.70 7.15 -6.70
C TYR A 115 -1.12 8.46 -7.36
N THR A 116 -0.96 8.61 -8.67
CA THR A 116 -1.51 9.74 -9.43
C THR A 116 -3.04 9.74 -9.35
N TRP A 117 -3.66 8.59 -9.54
CA TRP A 117 -5.11 8.43 -9.39
C TRP A 117 -5.58 8.78 -7.96
N VAL A 118 -4.87 8.34 -6.93
CA VAL A 118 -5.20 8.70 -5.54
C VAL A 118 -5.20 10.21 -5.35
N ALA A 119 -4.19 10.91 -5.87
CA ALA A 119 -4.10 12.37 -5.77
C ALA A 119 -5.28 13.07 -6.48
N GLU A 120 -5.65 12.60 -7.65
CA GLU A 120 -6.72 13.19 -8.46
C GLU A 120 -8.12 12.90 -7.90
N ALA A 121 -8.36 11.66 -7.46
CA ALA A 121 -9.67 11.21 -7.02
C ALA A 121 -9.96 11.53 -5.55
N TYR A 122 -8.94 11.52 -4.68
CA TYR A 122 -9.10 11.64 -3.23
C TYR A 122 -8.39 12.85 -2.62
N GLY A 123 -7.57 13.54 -3.38
CA GLY A 123 -6.87 14.76 -2.96
C GLY A 123 -5.49 14.51 -2.33
N GLY A 124 -4.77 15.62 -2.10
CA GLY A 124 -3.38 15.56 -1.66
C GLY A 124 -3.16 15.03 -0.25
N LEU A 125 -4.20 15.03 0.60
CA LEU A 125 -4.09 14.44 1.96
C LEU A 125 -4.01 12.92 1.96
N ALA A 126 -4.55 12.28 0.91
CA ALA A 126 -4.52 10.82 0.76
C ALA A 126 -3.17 10.32 0.23
N VAL A 127 -2.39 11.16 -0.43
CA VAL A 127 -1.08 10.81 -0.98
C VAL A 127 -0.06 10.59 0.15
N PRO A 128 0.85 9.60 0.02
CA PRO A 128 1.90 9.40 1.00
C PRO A 128 2.73 10.67 1.24
N ARG A 129 2.99 10.99 2.51
CA ARG A 129 3.84 12.10 2.94
C ARG A 129 5.14 11.64 3.56
N TRP A 130 5.20 10.38 3.92
CA TRP A 130 6.37 9.72 4.46
C TRP A 130 6.27 8.21 4.27
N ASN A 131 7.32 7.47 4.62
CA ASN A 131 7.34 6.01 4.59
C ASN A 131 6.25 5.42 5.52
N PHE A 132 5.71 4.27 5.16
CA PHE A 132 4.67 3.55 5.91
C PHE A 132 3.34 4.30 6.04
N HIS A 133 3.03 5.15 5.09
CA HIS A 133 1.67 5.65 4.88
C HIS A 133 0.81 4.52 4.33
N LYS A 134 -0.45 4.47 4.73
CA LYS A 134 -1.30 3.30 4.47
C LYS A 134 -2.58 3.72 3.76
N HIS A 135 -2.91 3.00 2.70
CA HIS A 135 -4.19 3.09 1.99
C HIS A 135 -5.00 1.84 2.24
N LEU A 136 -6.27 1.99 2.61
CA LEU A 136 -7.20 0.88 2.76
C LEU A 136 -8.22 0.90 1.63
N VAL A 137 -8.18 -0.14 0.81
CA VAL A 137 -9.02 -0.33 -0.39
C VAL A 137 -10.01 -1.45 -0.11
N ASP A 138 -11.29 -1.23 -0.42
CA ASP A 138 -12.33 -2.23 -0.24
C ASP A 138 -12.35 -3.28 -1.37
N ALA A 139 -13.23 -4.27 -1.25
CA ALA A 139 -13.37 -5.36 -2.21
C ALA A 139 -13.75 -4.91 -3.63
N ASP A 140 -14.33 -3.72 -3.77
CA ASP A 140 -14.74 -3.14 -5.05
C ASP A 140 -13.67 -2.21 -5.66
N GLY A 141 -12.55 -2.02 -4.96
CA GLY A 141 -11.45 -1.19 -5.42
C GLY A 141 -11.56 0.29 -5.05
N ASN A 142 -12.42 0.64 -4.12
CA ASN A 142 -12.52 2.01 -3.61
C ASN A 142 -11.53 2.24 -2.48
N LEU A 143 -10.81 3.37 -2.53
CA LEU A 143 -10.02 3.83 -1.39
C LEU A 143 -10.99 4.37 -0.34
N VAL A 144 -11.14 3.65 0.76
CA VAL A 144 -12.14 3.99 1.80
C VAL A 144 -11.52 4.69 3.01
N ASN A 145 -10.23 4.56 3.22
CA ASN A 145 -9.51 5.23 4.30
C ASN A 145 -8.01 5.28 4.03
N TRP A 146 -7.31 6.19 4.69
CA TRP A 146 -5.85 6.23 4.72
C TRP A 146 -5.37 6.56 6.13
N PHE A 147 -4.14 6.14 6.42
CA PHE A 147 -3.51 6.32 7.72
C PHE A 147 -2.10 6.83 7.53
N VAL A 148 -1.72 7.82 8.32
CA VAL A 148 -0.36 8.38 8.27
C VAL A 148 0.67 7.42 8.84
N SER A 149 1.94 7.70 8.60
CA SER A 149 3.08 6.84 8.97
C SER A 149 3.08 6.44 10.44
N THR A 150 2.69 7.34 11.33
CA THR A 150 2.69 7.11 12.79
C THR A 150 1.57 6.18 13.27
N THR A 151 0.57 5.90 12.44
CA THR A 151 -0.46 4.92 12.81
C THR A 151 0.13 3.52 12.72
N SER A 152 0.35 2.90 13.88
CA SER A 152 0.91 1.56 13.97
C SER A 152 -0.01 0.52 13.33
N PRO A 153 0.55 -0.52 12.66
CA PRO A 153 -0.24 -1.66 12.21
C PRO A 153 -1.02 -2.38 13.32
N SER A 154 -0.57 -2.26 14.57
CA SER A 154 -1.27 -2.85 15.73
C SER A 154 -2.36 -1.94 16.33
N SER A 155 -2.55 -0.72 15.79
CA SER A 155 -3.55 0.20 16.34
C SER A 155 -4.96 -0.35 16.21
N SER A 156 -5.78 -0.15 17.24
CA SER A 156 -7.19 -0.55 17.21
C SER A 156 -7.97 0.21 16.15
N LYS A 157 -7.59 1.45 15.85
CA LYS A 157 -8.20 2.26 14.78
C LYS A 157 -8.06 1.57 13.41
N LEU A 158 -6.87 1.08 13.08
CA LEU A 158 -6.62 0.38 11.82
C LEU A 158 -7.35 -0.97 11.79
N HIS A 159 -7.28 -1.75 12.86
CA HIS A 159 -7.97 -3.03 12.95
C HIS A 159 -9.49 -2.88 12.76
N ARG A 160 -10.10 -1.90 13.42
CA ARG A 160 -11.54 -1.64 13.25
C ARG A 160 -11.89 -1.25 11.81
N ALA A 161 -11.07 -0.43 11.18
CA ALA A 161 -11.29 -0.04 9.79
C ALA A 161 -11.20 -1.25 8.84
N ILE A 162 -10.22 -2.13 9.04
CA ILE A 162 -10.07 -3.37 8.27
C ILE A 162 -11.30 -4.26 8.45
N GLU A 163 -11.67 -4.57 9.69
CA GLU A 163 -12.77 -5.49 9.97
C GLU A 163 -14.12 -5.00 9.43
N LYS A 164 -14.30 -3.67 9.35
CA LYS A 164 -15.51 -3.07 8.81
C LYS A 164 -15.71 -3.35 7.31
N ILE A 165 -14.63 -3.56 6.55
CA ILE A 165 -14.68 -3.72 5.08
C ILE A 165 -14.27 -5.09 4.59
N LEU A 166 -13.94 -6.03 5.46
CA LEU A 166 -13.64 -7.41 5.05
C LEU A 166 -14.86 -8.00 4.34
N PRO A 167 -14.63 -8.75 3.24
CA PRO A 167 -15.71 -9.36 2.49
C PRO A 167 -16.47 -10.44 3.27
#